data_1c913afa874aeab5c96d64320081e74d
#
_entry.id   1c913afa874aeab5c96d64320081e74d
#
_cell.length_a   1.000
_cell.length_b   1.000
_cell.length_c   1.000
_cell.angle_alpha   90.00
_cell.angle_beta   90.00
_cell.angle_gamma   90.00
#
_symmetry.space_group_name_H-M   'P 1'
#
loop_
_entity.id
_entity.type
_entity.pdbx_description
1 polymer ?
#
loop_
_entity_poly.entity_id
_entity_poly.type
_entity_poly.pdbx_seq_one_letter_code
_entity_poly.pdbx_strand_id
1 'polypeptide(L)'
;VLPSHEEVLALRRDRMGSVRRVIEGLSDEALAADTEPVDGAGWPPPRTFPVRECLLTVLNEEYYHRQFAERDLDALETDAQR
;
A
#
# COMPACT_ATOMS: atom_id res chain seq x y z
N VAL A 1 9.42 -20.68 -9.39
CA VAL A 1 8.95 -20.08 -10.66
C VAL A 1 8.48 -18.66 -10.39
N LEU A 2 8.99 -17.72 -11.17
CA LEU A 2 8.57 -16.33 -11.08
C LEU A 2 7.21 -16.12 -11.77
N PRO A 3 6.34 -15.28 -11.20
CA PRO A 3 5.10 -14.96 -11.87
C PRO A 3 5.34 -14.16 -13.15
N SER A 4 4.44 -14.29 -14.12
CA SER A 4 4.49 -13.48 -15.33
C SER A 4 4.11 -12.03 -15.04
N HIS A 5 4.45 -11.13 -15.95
CA HIS A 5 4.05 -9.72 -15.86
C HIS A 5 2.52 -9.57 -15.77
N GLU A 6 1.78 -10.35 -16.56
CA GLU A 6 0.33 -10.33 -16.55
C GLU A 6 -0.25 -10.79 -15.22
N GLU A 7 0.35 -11.84 -14.62
CA GLU A 7 -0.06 -12.33 -13.29
C GLU A 7 0.16 -11.27 -12.22
N VAL A 8 1.28 -10.56 -12.27
CA VAL A 8 1.58 -9.48 -11.32
C VAL A 8 0.59 -8.34 -11.48
N LEU A 9 0.27 -7.94 -12.72
CA LEU A 9 -0.73 -6.89 -12.97
C LEU A 9 -2.13 -7.30 -12.52
N ALA A 10 -2.50 -8.55 -12.71
CA ALA A 10 -3.79 -9.07 -12.26
C ALA A 10 -3.89 -9.05 -10.73
N LEU A 11 -2.83 -9.46 -10.03
CA LEU A 11 -2.76 -9.40 -8.58
C LEU A 11 -2.87 -7.95 -8.09
N ARG A 12 -2.17 -7.03 -8.75
CA ARG A 12 -2.24 -5.60 -8.40
C ARG A 12 -3.67 -5.08 -8.54
N ARG A 13 -4.34 -5.38 -9.65
CA ARG A 13 -5.75 -4.96 -9.85
C ARG A 13 -6.67 -5.50 -8.78
N ASP A 14 -6.49 -6.76 -8.39
CA ASP A 14 -7.26 -7.39 -7.33
C ASP A 14 -7.06 -6.66 -5.99
N ARG A 15 -5.81 -6.39 -5.62
CA ARG A 15 -5.47 -5.69 -4.38
C ARG A 15 -5.97 -4.25 -4.37
N MET A 16 -5.86 -3.56 -5.50
CA MET A 16 -6.39 -2.19 -5.64
C MET A 16 -7.91 -2.17 -5.50
N GLY A 17 -8.59 -3.19 -6.03
CA GLY A 17 -10.03 -3.35 -5.85
C GLY A 17 -10.43 -3.53 -4.39
N SER A 18 -9.65 -4.29 -3.64
CA SER A 18 -9.87 -4.48 -2.20
C SER A 18 -9.71 -3.18 -1.43
N VAL A 19 -8.67 -2.40 -1.72
CA VAL A 19 -8.43 -1.09 -1.11
C VAL A 19 -9.56 -0.12 -1.45
N ARG A 20 -9.99 -0.11 -2.71
CA ARG A 20 -11.12 0.73 -3.15
C ARG A 20 -12.39 0.42 -2.36
N ARG A 21 -12.71 -0.85 -2.17
CA ARG A 21 -13.90 -1.26 -1.40
C ARG A 21 -13.83 -0.77 0.05
N VAL A 22 -12.64 -0.84 0.66
CA VAL A 22 -12.44 -0.31 2.01
C VAL A 22 -12.68 1.20 2.04
N ILE A 23 -12.10 1.94 1.10
CA ILE A 23 -12.23 3.41 1.04
C ILE A 23 -13.69 3.81 0.80
N GLU A 24 -14.38 3.16 -0.13
CA GLU A 24 -15.78 3.45 -0.44
C GLU A 24 -16.71 3.16 0.73
N GLY A 25 -16.34 2.21 1.59
CA GLY A 25 -17.09 1.88 2.79
C GLY A 25 -16.75 2.71 4.03
N LEU A 26 -15.82 3.66 3.93
CA LEU A 26 -15.43 4.47 5.06
C LEU A 26 -16.54 5.44 5.48
N SER A 27 -16.69 5.58 6.79
CA SER A 27 -17.57 6.57 7.42
C SER A 27 -16.74 7.34 8.47
N ASP A 28 -17.28 8.42 8.97
CA ASP A 28 -16.64 9.16 10.07
C ASP A 28 -16.44 8.26 11.29
N GLU A 29 -17.41 7.39 11.56
CA GLU A 29 -17.31 6.43 12.66
C GLU A 29 -16.20 5.42 12.43
N ALA A 30 -16.07 4.88 11.23
CA ALA A 30 -15.02 3.93 10.87
C ALA A 30 -13.63 4.57 10.98
N LEU A 31 -13.48 5.81 10.54
CA LEU A 31 -12.23 6.55 10.65
C LEU A 31 -11.82 6.83 12.09
N ALA A 32 -12.78 7.02 12.97
CA ALA A 32 -12.55 7.29 14.39
C ALA A 32 -12.36 6.01 15.21
N ALA A 33 -12.60 4.85 14.62
CA ALA A 33 -12.45 3.56 15.30
C ALA A 33 -10.99 3.10 15.33
N ASP A 34 -10.74 2.09 16.17
CA ASP A 34 -9.45 1.41 16.21
C ASP A 34 -9.53 0.08 15.46
N THR A 35 -8.38 -0.38 14.96
CA THR A 35 -8.28 -1.69 14.33
C THR A 35 -8.33 -2.81 15.36
N GLU A 36 -8.75 -4.00 14.94
CA GLU A 36 -8.60 -5.20 15.75
C GLU A 36 -7.13 -5.63 15.78
N PRO A 37 -6.64 -6.15 16.94
CA PRO A 37 -5.29 -6.68 17.00
C PRO A 37 -5.12 -7.87 16.04
N VAL A 38 -3.97 -7.95 15.40
CA VAL A 38 -3.57 -9.09 14.57
C VAL A 38 -2.62 -9.96 15.38
N ASP A 39 -3.00 -11.21 15.60
CA ASP A 39 -2.17 -12.16 16.34
C ASP A 39 -1.06 -12.73 15.45
N GLY A 40 0.07 -13.03 16.06
CA GLY A 40 1.19 -13.66 15.38
C GLY A 40 2.49 -12.92 15.50
N ALA A 41 3.56 -13.57 15.06
CA ALA A 41 4.89 -12.98 15.02
C ALA A 41 5.03 -12.07 13.80
N GLY A 42 5.78 -10.99 13.94
CA GLY A 42 6.10 -10.09 12.87
C GLY A 42 5.37 -8.75 12.97
N TRP A 43 5.22 -8.10 11.84
CA TRP A 43 4.59 -6.79 11.75
C TRP A 43 3.16 -6.92 11.19
N PRO A 44 2.16 -6.19 11.70
CA PRO A 44 2.24 -5.23 12.81
C PRO A 44 2.24 -5.91 14.19
N PRO A 45 2.66 -5.20 15.26
CA PRO A 45 2.57 -5.76 16.62
C PRO A 45 1.10 -6.03 17.00
N PRO A 46 0.85 -6.98 17.92
CA PRO A 46 -0.53 -7.38 18.27
C PRO A 46 -1.20 -6.37 19.21
N ARG A 47 -1.54 -5.21 18.69
CA ARG A 47 -2.25 -4.15 19.40
C ARG A 47 -3.20 -3.42 18.46
N THR A 48 -4.07 -2.59 19.01
CA THR A 48 -4.96 -1.75 18.21
C THR A 48 -4.24 -0.51 17.69
N PHE A 49 -4.70 -0.01 16.56
CA PHE A 49 -4.22 1.23 15.96
C PHE A 49 -5.41 2.06 15.50
N PRO A 50 -5.37 3.39 15.60
CA PRO A 50 -6.41 4.22 15.01
C PRO A 50 -6.49 4.01 13.50
N VAL A 51 -7.69 3.76 12.98
CA VAL A 51 -7.90 3.50 11.55
C VAL A 51 -7.39 4.67 10.70
N ARG A 52 -7.65 5.90 11.12
CA ARG A 52 -7.18 7.10 10.41
C ARG A 52 -5.66 7.11 10.27
N GLU A 53 -4.93 6.76 11.31
CA GLU A 53 -3.46 6.71 11.27
C GLU A 53 -2.96 5.62 10.35
N CYS A 54 -3.61 4.46 10.33
CA CYS A 54 -3.25 3.37 9.41
C CYS A 54 -3.40 3.82 7.95
N LEU A 55 -4.49 4.49 7.62
CA LEU A 55 -4.71 4.99 6.25
C LEU A 55 -3.71 6.07 5.87
N LEU A 56 -3.41 7.00 6.78
CA LEU A 56 -2.40 8.03 6.53
C LEU A 56 -1.02 7.43 6.33
N THR A 57 -0.67 6.39 7.09
CA THR A 57 0.59 5.68 6.93
C THR A 57 0.69 5.04 5.55
N VAL A 58 -0.37 4.36 5.10
CA VAL A 58 -0.41 3.75 3.76
C VAL A 58 -0.24 4.80 2.67
N LEU A 59 -0.93 5.93 2.77
CA LEU A 59 -0.82 7.02 1.80
C LEU A 59 0.59 7.61 1.76
N ASN A 60 1.21 7.81 2.92
CA ASN A 60 2.58 8.31 2.99
C ASN A 60 3.58 7.33 2.40
N GLU A 61 3.43 6.04 2.67
CA GLU A 61 4.28 5.00 2.09
C GLU A 61 4.16 4.97 0.57
N GLU A 62 2.95 5.02 0.03
CA GLU A 62 2.72 5.07 -1.41
C GLU A 62 3.37 6.30 -2.04
N TYR A 63 3.24 7.45 -1.42
CA TYR A 63 3.81 8.71 -1.90
C TYR A 63 5.34 8.63 -1.99
N TYR A 64 6.01 8.20 -0.94
CA TYR A 64 7.47 8.11 -0.90
C TYR A 64 8.01 7.02 -1.83
N HIS A 65 7.37 5.86 -1.85
CA HIS A 65 7.76 4.77 -2.74
C HIS A 65 7.64 5.20 -4.21
N ARG A 66 6.60 5.91 -4.56
CA ARG A 66 6.42 6.45 -5.91
C ARG A 66 7.53 7.43 -6.27
N GLN A 67 7.87 8.34 -5.38
CA GLN A 67 8.96 9.31 -5.62
C GLN A 67 10.29 8.61 -5.85
N PHE A 68 10.61 7.60 -5.04
CA PHE A 68 11.85 6.84 -5.20
C PHE A 68 11.86 6.06 -6.51
N ALA A 69 10.75 5.44 -6.86
CA ALA A 69 10.64 4.70 -8.12
C ALA A 69 10.82 5.62 -9.34
N GLU A 70 10.17 6.77 -9.35
CA GLU A 70 10.30 7.75 -10.43
C GLU A 70 11.73 8.26 -10.56
N ARG A 71 12.39 8.57 -9.44
CA ARG A 71 13.79 9.00 -9.42
C ARG A 71 14.70 7.93 -10.01
N ASP A 72 14.52 6.67 -9.61
CA ASP A 72 15.36 5.57 -10.04
C ASP A 72 15.13 5.24 -11.53
N LEU A 73 13.89 5.31 -11.99
CA LEU A 73 13.57 5.13 -13.41
C LEU A 73 14.17 6.25 -14.27
N ASP A 74 14.10 7.49 -13.80
CA ASP A 74 14.72 8.64 -14.49
C ASP A 74 16.23 8.45 -14.61
N ALA A 75 16.88 7.98 -13.54
CA ALA A 75 18.32 7.71 -13.54
C ALA A 75 18.67 6.60 -14.54
N LEU A 76 17.89 5.55 -14.62
CA LEU A 76 18.08 4.46 -15.57
C LEU A 76 17.90 4.93 -17.02
N GLU A 77 16.90 5.74 -17.29
CA GLU A 77 16.69 6.34 -18.61
C GLU A 77 17.86 7.23 -19.03
N THR A 78 18.36 8.05 -18.11
CA THR A 78 19.52 8.91 -18.36
C THR A 78 20.76 8.08 -18.69
N ASP A 79 21.02 6.99 -17.97
CA ASP A 79 22.15 6.10 -18.23
C ASP A 79 22.00 5.39 -19.58
N ALA A 80 20.79 5.00 -19.96
CA ALA A 80 20.52 4.35 -21.24
C ALA A 80 20.76 5.27 -22.44
N GLN A 81 20.70 6.61 -22.25
CA GLN A 81 20.93 7.61 -23.29
C GLN A 81 22.39 7.98 -23.49
N ARG A 82 23.30 7.47 -22.67
CA ARG A 82 24.75 7.75 -22.78
C ARG A 82 25.44 6.88 -23.80
#